data_cc84dcbf37b2cb24b9a398e8b08c8a9c
#
_entry.id   cc84dcbf37b2cb24b9a398e8b08c8a9c
#
_cell.length_a   1.000
_cell.length_b   1.000
_cell.length_c   1.000
_cell.angle_alpha   90.00
_cell.angle_beta   90.00
_cell.angle_gamma   90.00
#
_symmetry.space_group_name_H-M   'P 1'
#
loop_
_entity.id
_entity.type
_entity.pdbx_description
1 polymer ?
#
loop_
_entity_poly.entity_id
_entity_poly.type
_entity_poly.pdbx_seq_one_letter_code
_entity_poly.pdbx_strand_id
1 'polypeptide(L)'
;ESLMYLKKLGFKVNPNIKLCKNVKEAIAYCQEWENKRFDLNYATDGVVIKVNKISIQEDMGYTARAPKWATAFNFPPEEATTTVKDIELGVGKTGAITPVAILDPVILAGSTVSRASLHNFDEVWRLDVRIGDKVVIKKAAEIIPKVIKVIDDGAHKRRPKYGLPEKCPDPECNSALEFREGEVSLY
;
A
#
# COMPACT_ATOMS: atom_id res chain seq x y z
N GLU A 1 8.85 -1.55 -32.83
CA GLU A 1 8.84 -2.59 -33.89
C GLU A 1 8.53 -3.97 -33.28
N SER A 2 9.27 -4.44 -32.25
CA SER A 2 9.10 -5.78 -31.67
C SER A 2 7.68 -6.07 -31.15
N LEU A 3 7.06 -5.12 -30.44
CA LEU A 3 5.67 -5.28 -29.96
C LEU A 3 4.65 -5.35 -31.10
N MET A 4 4.87 -4.58 -32.18
CA MET A 4 4.01 -4.64 -33.38
C MET A 4 4.20 -5.95 -34.13
N TYR A 5 5.40 -6.50 -34.13
CA TYR A 5 5.67 -7.82 -34.70
C TYR A 5 4.97 -8.92 -33.91
N LEU A 6 5.06 -8.89 -32.58
CA LEU A 6 4.31 -9.82 -31.71
C LEU A 6 2.81 -9.75 -31.95
N LYS A 7 2.24 -8.54 -32.14
CA LYS A 7 0.84 -8.36 -32.46
C LYS A 7 0.48 -9.04 -33.81
N LYS A 8 1.34 -8.95 -34.82
CA LYS A 8 1.14 -9.64 -36.11
C LYS A 8 1.17 -11.17 -35.98
N LEU A 9 1.93 -11.68 -35.02
CA LEU A 9 1.97 -13.11 -34.68
C LEU A 9 0.79 -13.59 -33.83
N GLY A 10 -0.19 -12.73 -33.53
CA GLY A 10 -1.39 -13.08 -32.77
C GLY A 10 -1.27 -12.95 -31.24
N PHE A 11 -0.13 -12.47 -30.72
CA PHE A 11 0.02 -12.23 -29.27
C PHE A 11 -0.80 -11.01 -28.83
N LYS A 12 -1.39 -11.10 -27.63
CA LYS A 12 -2.05 -9.95 -26.98
C LYS A 12 -1.00 -8.95 -26.54
N VAL A 13 -0.92 -7.82 -27.21
CA VAL A 13 -0.04 -6.69 -26.84
C VAL A 13 -0.90 -5.62 -26.18
N ASN A 14 -0.42 -5.06 -25.08
CA ASN A 14 -1.10 -3.95 -24.40
C ASN A 14 -1.30 -2.79 -25.41
N PRO A 15 -2.54 -2.33 -25.66
CA PRO A 15 -2.81 -1.23 -26.58
C PRO A 15 -2.31 0.13 -26.05
N ASN A 16 -2.12 0.25 -24.74
CA ASN A 16 -1.77 1.48 -24.05
C ASN A 16 -0.24 1.64 -23.97
N ILE A 17 0.42 1.67 -25.15
CA ILE A 17 1.85 1.90 -25.28
C ILE A 17 2.10 3.17 -26.08
N LYS A 18 3.11 3.95 -25.67
CA LYS A 18 3.52 5.18 -26.36
C LYS A 18 5.02 5.24 -26.53
N LEU A 19 5.48 5.58 -27.72
CA LEU A 19 6.86 5.93 -27.96
C LEU A 19 7.03 7.43 -27.65
N CYS A 20 7.86 7.73 -26.65
CA CYS A 20 8.18 9.09 -26.24
C CYS A 20 9.55 9.50 -26.83
N LYS A 21 9.63 10.74 -27.35
CA LYS A 21 10.86 11.29 -27.94
C LYS A 21 11.88 11.75 -26.88
N ASN A 22 11.40 12.07 -25.70
CA ASN A 22 12.19 12.58 -24.59
C ASN A 22 11.52 12.30 -23.25
N VAL A 23 12.26 12.57 -22.15
CA VAL A 23 11.79 12.35 -20.77
C VAL A 23 10.55 13.18 -20.43
N LYS A 24 10.43 14.40 -20.97
CA LYS A 24 9.25 15.26 -20.69
C LYS A 24 7.97 14.64 -21.23
N GLU A 25 8.00 14.05 -22.41
CA GLU A 25 6.87 13.32 -22.97
C GLU A 25 6.54 12.06 -22.16
N ALA A 26 7.55 11.36 -21.63
CA ALA A 26 7.35 10.20 -20.78
C ALA A 26 6.68 10.59 -19.45
N ILE A 27 7.14 11.68 -18.82
CA ILE A 27 6.55 12.23 -17.58
C ILE A 27 5.08 12.62 -17.84
N ALA A 28 4.81 13.36 -18.91
CA ALA A 28 3.45 13.77 -19.26
C ALA A 28 2.53 12.55 -19.47
N TYR A 29 3.03 11.49 -20.10
CA TYR A 29 2.30 10.24 -20.27
C TYR A 29 2.01 9.55 -18.90
N CYS A 30 2.97 9.52 -18.00
CA CYS A 30 2.76 8.98 -16.66
C CYS A 30 1.67 9.75 -15.89
N GLN A 31 1.73 11.10 -15.93
CA GLN A 31 0.73 11.96 -15.28
C GLN A 31 -0.68 11.78 -15.89
N GLU A 32 -0.77 11.65 -17.20
CA GLU A 32 -2.03 11.37 -17.89
C GLU A 32 -2.65 10.05 -17.40
N TRP A 33 -1.82 9.02 -17.19
CA TRP A 33 -2.25 7.70 -16.75
C TRP A 33 -2.63 7.61 -15.27
N GLU A 34 -2.25 8.58 -14.44
CA GLU A 34 -2.75 8.66 -13.05
C GLU A 34 -4.28 8.68 -12.98
N ASN A 35 -4.93 9.33 -13.95
CA ASN A 35 -6.39 9.39 -14.03
C ASN A 35 -6.97 8.36 -15.01
N LYS A 36 -6.36 8.17 -16.17
CA LYS A 36 -6.85 7.23 -17.19
C LYS A 36 -6.87 5.77 -16.74
N ARG A 37 -6.08 5.41 -15.72
CA ARG A 37 -6.06 4.04 -15.17
C ARG A 37 -7.43 3.55 -14.70
N PHE A 38 -8.31 4.45 -14.30
CA PHE A 38 -9.65 4.10 -13.83
C PHE A 38 -10.62 3.72 -14.97
N ASP A 39 -10.26 4.03 -16.22
CA ASP A 39 -11.04 3.63 -17.40
C ASP A 39 -10.70 2.21 -17.86
N LEU A 40 -9.68 1.58 -17.26
CA LEU A 40 -9.30 0.21 -17.57
C LEU A 40 -10.21 -0.79 -16.85
N ASN A 41 -10.46 -1.93 -17.50
CA ASN A 41 -11.19 -3.05 -16.90
C ASN A 41 -10.32 -3.95 -15.98
N TYR A 42 -9.11 -3.51 -15.66
CA TYR A 42 -8.15 -4.16 -14.76
C TYR A 42 -7.39 -3.12 -13.95
N ALA A 43 -6.98 -3.49 -12.75
CA ALA A 43 -6.19 -2.61 -11.88
C ALA A 43 -4.75 -2.48 -12.39
N THR A 44 -4.19 -1.26 -12.29
CA THR A 44 -2.78 -0.98 -12.55
C THR A 44 -2.24 0.00 -11.51
N ASP A 45 -1.02 -0.20 -11.07
CA ASP A 45 -0.35 0.56 -10.03
C ASP A 45 0.71 1.52 -10.59
N GLY A 46 0.96 1.47 -11.89
CA GLY A 46 1.96 2.34 -12.49
C GLY A 46 2.19 2.14 -13.99
N VAL A 47 3.19 2.83 -14.48
CA VAL A 47 3.68 2.79 -15.86
C VAL A 47 5.14 2.35 -15.87
N VAL A 48 5.50 1.44 -16.76
CA VAL A 48 6.89 1.04 -16.96
C VAL A 48 7.49 1.81 -18.13
N ILE A 49 8.56 2.54 -17.87
CA ILE A 49 9.33 3.30 -18.87
C ILE A 49 10.56 2.48 -19.25
N LYS A 50 10.80 2.32 -20.54
CA LYS A 50 11.91 1.51 -21.06
C LYS A 50 12.67 2.27 -22.15
N VAL A 51 13.98 2.10 -22.19
CA VAL A 51 14.80 2.56 -23.33
C VAL A 51 14.35 1.80 -24.58
N ASN A 52 14.07 2.52 -25.66
CA ASN A 52 13.47 1.92 -26.87
C ASN A 52 14.47 1.12 -27.72
N LYS A 53 15.72 1.56 -27.82
CA LYS A 53 16.75 0.88 -28.63
C LYS A 53 17.33 -0.34 -27.91
N ILE A 54 17.23 -1.52 -28.53
CA ILE A 54 17.72 -2.78 -27.93
C ILE A 54 19.22 -2.75 -27.74
N SER A 55 20.00 -2.21 -28.68
CA SER A 55 21.45 -2.10 -28.52
C SER A 55 21.84 -1.27 -27.28
N ILE A 56 21.12 -0.18 -27.00
CA ILE A 56 21.34 0.60 -25.78
C ILE A 56 20.92 -0.18 -24.52
N GLN A 57 19.85 -0.97 -24.59
CA GLN A 57 19.46 -1.84 -23.46
C GLN A 57 20.57 -2.85 -23.14
N GLU A 58 21.19 -3.45 -24.16
CA GLU A 58 22.32 -4.38 -24.04
C GLU A 58 23.53 -3.69 -23.42
N ASP A 59 23.90 -2.49 -23.90
CA ASP A 59 25.01 -1.68 -23.37
C ASP A 59 24.79 -1.28 -21.90
N MET A 60 23.55 -0.92 -21.51
CA MET A 60 23.19 -0.57 -20.13
C MET A 60 23.22 -1.78 -19.20
N GLY A 61 22.86 -2.95 -19.72
CA GLY A 61 22.86 -4.22 -19.01
C GLY A 61 21.89 -4.27 -17.83
N TYR A 62 22.25 -5.10 -16.83
CA TYR A 62 21.40 -5.43 -15.68
C TYR A 62 22.15 -5.20 -14.37
N THR A 63 21.41 -4.98 -13.30
CA THR A 63 21.87 -5.22 -11.92
C THR A 63 21.60 -6.66 -11.55
N ALA A 64 21.96 -7.10 -10.33
CA ALA A 64 21.62 -8.43 -9.84
C ALA A 64 20.10 -8.73 -9.81
N ARG A 65 19.25 -7.71 -9.83
CA ARG A 65 17.79 -7.85 -9.63
C ARG A 65 16.92 -7.19 -10.69
N ALA A 66 17.47 -6.27 -11.49
CA ALA A 66 16.66 -5.46 -12.39
C ALA A 66 17.44 -4.96 -13.61
N PRO A 67 16.78 -4.70 -14.76
CA PRO A 67 17.38 -4.06 -15.90
C PRO A 67 17.69 -2.58 -15.59
N LYS A 68 18.84 -2.09 -16.01
CA LYS A 68 19.23 -0.66 -15.88
C LYS A 68 18.49 0.24 -16.88
N TRP A 69 17.93 -0.33 -17.93
CA TRP A 69 17.24 0.35 -19.03
C TRP A 69 15.71 0.46 -18.85
N ALA A 70 15.20 0.03 -17.70
CA ALA A 70 13.77 0.14 -17.37
C ALA A 70 13.59 0.69 -15.96
N THR A 71 12.53 1.48 -15.79
CA THR A 71 12.11 1.98 -14.47
C THR A 71 10.58 1.97 -14.39
N ALA A 72 10.05 1.74 -13.19
CA ALA A 72 8.63 1.87 -12.92
C ALA A 72 8.32 3.25 -12.33
N PHE A 73 7.26 3.86 -12.82
CA PHE A 73 6.61 5.01 -12.22
C PHE A 73 5.32 4.53 -11.57
N ASN A 74 5.33 4.39 -10.25
CA ASN A 74 4.14 3.98 -9.50
C ASN A 74 3.24 5.18 -9.25
N PHE A 75 1.94 4.99 -9.47
CA PHE A 75 0.94 6.01 -9.17
C PHE A 75 0.86 6.23 -7.65
N PRO A 76 0.50 7.46 -7.23
CA PRO A 76 0.18 7.70 -5.83
C PRO A 76 -0.90 6.71 -5.38
N PRO A 77 -0.74 6.12 -4.19
CA PRO A 77 -1.78 5.24 -3.64
C PRO A 77 -3.04 6.03 -3.34
N GLU A 78 -4.18 5.37 -3.51
CA GLU A 78 -5.46 5.96 -3.13
C GLU A 78 -5.57 6.06 -1.62
N GLU A 79 -6.24 7.13 -1.17
CA GLU A 79 -6.52 7.39 0.24
C GLU A 79 -8.03 7.54 0.44
N ALA A 80 -8.51 7.11 1.60
CA ALA A 80 -9.89 7.32 2.03
C ALA A 80 -9.93 7.71 3.50
N THR A 81 -10.95 8.49 3.88
CA THR A 81 -11.20 8.85 5.26
C THR A 81 -12.33 7.99 5.83
N THR A 82 -12.12 7.43 7.02
CA THR A 82 -13.12 6.62 7.73
C THR A 82 -12.96 6.77 9.24
N THR A 83 -13.82 6.10 10.01
CA THR A 83 -13.82 6.15 11.48
C THR A 83 -13.36 4.80 12.05
N VAL A 84 -12.49 4.86 13.06
CA VAL A 84 -12.08 3.67 13.85
C VAL A 84 -13.21 3.28 14.78
N LYS A 85 -13.78 2.10 14.57
CA LYS A 85 -14.82 1.53 15.44
C LYS A 85 -14.25 0.79 16.62
N ASP A 86 -13.15 0.06 16.38
CA ASP A 86 -12.47 -0.76 17.37
C ASP A 86 -11.02 -1.03 16.94
N ILE A 87 -10.23 -1.58 17.84
CA ILE A 87 -8.88 -2.08 17.55
C ILE A 87 -8.80 -3.52 18.03
N GLU A 88 -8.75 -4.44 17.08
CA GLU A 88 -8.56 -5.87 17.34
C GLU A 88 -7.07 -6.24 17.32
N LEU A 89 -6.72 -7.25 18.09
CA LEU A 89 -5.36 -7.77 18.18
C LEU A 89 -5.28 -9.15 17.52
N GLY A 90 -4.44 -9.28 16.51
CA GLY A 90 -4.17 -10.55 15.85
C GLY A 90 -2.86 -11.16 16.37
N VAL A 91 -2.86 -12.47 16.60
CA VAL A 91 -1.65 -13.23 16.95
C VAL A 91 -1.03 -13.79 15.67
N GLY A 92 0.19 -13.41 15.36
CA GLY A 92 0.96 -13.93 14.23
C GLY A 92 1.53 -15.32 14.49
N LYS A 93 2.04 -15.99 13.45
CA LYS A 93 2.66 -17.33 13.55
C LYS A 93 3.86 -17.39 14.52
N THR A 94 4.53 -16.28 14.71
CA THR A 94 5.69 -16.15 15.61
C THR A 94 5.30 -15.75 17.04
N GLY A 95 4.00 -15.58 17.32
CA GLY A 95 3.50 -15.03 18.57
C GLY A 95 3.41 -13.50 18.59
N ALA A 96 3.90 -12.80 17.58
CA ALA A 96 3.84 -11.35 17.50
C ALA A 96 2.40 -10.85 17.45
N ILE A 97 2.07 -9.88 18.30
CA ILE A 97 0.76 -9.26 18.37
C ILE A 97 0.69 -8.08 17.40
N THR A 98 -0.27 -8.12 16.49
CA THR A 98 -0.48 -7.09 15.48
C THR A 98 -1.82 -6.38 15.71
N PRO A 99 -1.82 -5.06 16.00
CA PRO A 99 -3.05 -4.29 16.11
C PRO A 99 -3.64 -4.02 14.72
N VAL A 100 -4.97 -4.18 14.62
CA VAL A 100 -5.76 -3.98 13.40
C VAL A 100 -6.94 -3.06 13.74
N ALA A 101 -7.03 -1.92 13.07
CA ALA A 101 -8.17 -1.03 13.19
C ALA A 101 -9.39 -1.63 12.47
N ILE A 102 -10.49 -1.76 13.17
CA ILE A 102 -11.81 -2.03 12.62
C ILE A 102 -12.44 -0.69 12.27
N LEU A 103 -12.91 -0.55 11.05
CA LEU A 103 -13.30 0.73 10.46
C LEU A 103 -14.76 0.72 10.04
N ASP A 104 -15.35 1.90 9.98
CA ASP A 104 -16.55 2.08 9.17
C ASP A 104 -16.23 1.69 7.72
N PRO A 105 -17.04 0.85 7.07
CA PRO A 105 -16.75 0.42 5.70
C PRO A 105 -16.63 1.61 4.74
N VAL A 106 -15.57 1.66 3.96
CA VAL A 106 -15.31 2.70 2.97
C VAL A 106 -14.79 2.09 1.67
N ILE A 107 -15.15 2.69 0.55
CA ILE A 107 -14.64 2.27 -0.76
C ILE A 107 -13.25 2.87 -0.94
N LEU A 108 -12.28 2.01 -1.25
CA LEU A 108 -10.88 2.38 -1.49
C LEU A 108 -10.28 1.46 -2.56
N ALA A 109 -9.77 2.03 -3.63
CA ALA A 109 -9.21 1.29 -4.77
C ALA A 109 -10.15 0.16 -5.27
N GLY A 110 -11.45 0.51 -5.50
CA GLY A 110 -12.45 -0.41 -6.03
C GLY A 110 -12.88 -1.54 -5.09
N SER A 111 -12.47 -1.52 -3.83
CA SER A 111 -12.87 -2.52 -2.82
C SER A 111 -13.42 -1.87 -1.56
N THR A 112 -14.38 -2.53 -0.90
CA THR A 112 -14.85 -2.10 0.42
C THR A 112 -13.84 -2.52 1.48
N VAL A 113 -13.31 -1.54 2.21
CA VAL A 113 -12.35 -1.72 3.30
C VAL A 113 -13.03 -1.47 4.62
N SER A 114 -12.99 -2.45 5.52
CA SER A 114 -13.49 -2.38 6.91
C SER A 114 -12.42 -2.69 7.95
N ARG A 115 -11.19 -2.99 7.52
CA ARG A 115 -10.05 -3.31 8.39
C ARG A 115 -8.78 -2.69 7.82
N ALA A 116 -7.94 -2.09 8.67
CA ALA A 116 -6.65 -1.57 8.27
C ALA A 116 -5.57 -1.92 9.30
N SER A 117 -4.38 -2.25 8.84
CA SER A 117 -3.25 -2.53 9.72
C SER A 117 -2.79 -1.27 10.44
N LEU A 118 -2.49 -1.41 11.73
CA LEU A 118 -1.77 -0.44 12.55
C LEU A 118 -0.31 -0.83 12.75
N HIS A 119 0.15 -1.85 12.05
CA HIS A 119 1.51 -2.35 12.01
C HIS A 119 1.99 -2.96 13.35
N ASN A 120 2.23 -2.11 14.35
CA ASN A 120 2.65 -2.47 15.71
C ASN A 120 2.20 -1.40 16.72
N PHE A 121 2.47 -1.59 18.00
CA PHE A 121 2.05 -0.64 19.03
C PHE A 121 2.81 0.70 18.98
N ASP A 122 4.07 0.70 18.54
CA ASP A 122 4.82 1.95 18.34
C ASP A 122 4.10 2.85 17.32
N GLU A 123 3.55 2.26 16.27
CA GLU A 123 2.80 2.99 15.27
C GLU A 123 1.44 3.48 15.80
N VAL A 124 0.75 2.69 16.63
CA VAL A 124 -0.47 3.12 17.34
C VAL A 124 -0.20 4.35 18.19
N TRP A 125 0.91 4.36 18.93
CA TRP A 125 1.28 5.50 19.79
C TRP A 125 1.80 6.69 18.99
N ARG A 126 2.61 6.45 17.95
CA ARG A 126 3.11 7.51 17.07
C ARG A 126 1.98 8.27 16.39
N LEU A 127 0.96 7.56 15.94
CA LEU A 127 -0.25 8.13 15.33
C LEU A 127 -1.26 8.62 16.38
N ASP A 128 -1.12 8.20 17.63
CA ASP A 128 -2.09 8.42 18.72
C ASP A 128 -3.51 7.99 18.32
N VAL A 129 -3.64 6.83 17.68
CA VAL A 129 -4.95 6.32 17.21
C VAL A 129 -5.81 5.91 18.40
N ARG A 130 -7.07 6.37 18.42
CA ARG A 130 -8.05 6.07 19.45
C ARG A 130 -9.35 5.60 18.83
N ILE A 131 -10.09 4.75 19.54
CA ILE A 131 -11.42 4.31 19.11
C ILE A 131 -12.32 5.53 18.99
N GLY A 132 -13.02 5.65 17.86
CA GLY A 132 -13.86 6.77 17.49
C GLY A 132 -13.15 7.87 16.68
N ASP A 133 -11.82 7.75 16.44
CA ASP A 133 -11.11 8.73 15.62
C ASP A 133 -11.44 8.60 14.13
N LYS A 134 -11.44 9.77 13.46
CA LYS A 134 -11.37 9.81 12.00
C LYS A 134 -9.93 9.60 11.56
N VAL A 135 -9.73 8.68 10.65
CA VAL A 135 -8.41 8.30 10.14
C VAL A 135 -8.37 8.34 8.62
N VAL A 136 -7.20 8.65 8.10
CA VAL A 136 -6.90 8.44 6.69
C VAL A 136 -6.26 7.08 6.55
N ILE A 137 -6.84 6.26 5.68
CA ILE A 137 -6.29 4.96 5.29
C ILE A 137 -5.77 5.03 3.86
N LYS A 138 -4.77 4.21 3.58
CA LYS A 138 -4.11 4.11 2.29
C LYS A 138 -4.00 2.65 1.89
N LYS A 139 -4.27 2.38 0.61
CA LYS A 139 -4.02 1.09 -0.01
C LYS A 139 -2.97 1.30 -1.09
N ALA A 140 -1.73 0.89 -0.82
CA ALA A 140 -0.71 0.79 -1.85
C ALA A 140 -0.94 -0.50 -2.67
N ALA A 141 -0.10 -0.77 -3.66
CA ALA A 141 -0.09 -2.03 -4.42
C ALA A 141 -0.06 -3.29 -3.53
N GLU A 142 0.26 -3.11 -2.25
CA GLU A 142 0.08 -4.12 -1.21
C GLU A 142 -1.41 -4.27 -0.87
N ILE A 143 -1.84 -5.51 -0.73
CA ILE A 143 -3.23 -5.92 -0.54
C ILE A 143 -3.83 -5.41 0.78
N ILE A 144 -2.99 -5.03 1.76
CA ILE A 144 -3.40 -4.68 3.13
C ILE A 144 -3.50 -3.16 3.30
N PRO A 145 -4.71 -2.60 3.55
CA PRO A 145 -4.86 -1.20 3.91
C PRO A 145 -4.13 -0.86 5.21
N LYS A 146 -3.55 0.34 5.27
CA LYS A 146 -2.85 0.85 6.46
C LYS A 146 -3.44 2.19 6.90
N VAL A 147 -3.51 2.42 8.21
CA VAL A 147 -3.79 3.75 8.78
C VAL A 147 -2.51 4.59 8.67
N ILE A 148 -2.62 5.78 8.09
CA ILE A 148 -1.46 6.68 7.86
C ILE A 148 -1.53 7.96 8.67
N LYS A 149 -2.72 8.39 9.05
CA LYS A 149 -2.93 9.65 9.76
C LYS A 149 -4.24 9.64 10.55
N VAL A 150 -4.22 10.24 11.73
CA VAL A 150 -5.41 10.62 12.49
C VAL A 150 -5.79 12.05 12.13
N ILE A 151 -7.08 12.30 11.94
CA ILE A 151 -7.64 13.64 11.70
C ILE A 151 -8.16 14.15 13.05
N ASP A 152 -7.59 15.26 13.53
CA ASP A 152 -8.11 15.91 14.72
C ASP A 152 -9.45 16.57 14.41
N ASP A 153 -10.51 16.00 14.97
CA ASP A 153 -11.89 16.48 14.83
C ASP A 153 -12.35 17.35 16.03
N GLY A 154 -11.39 17.79 16.84
CA GLY A 154 -11.65 18.55 18.08
C GLY A 154 -12.16 17.67 19.24
N ALA A 155 -12.49 16.40 19.00
CA ALA A 155 -12.88 15.42 20.01
C ALA A 155 -11.78 14.38 20.30
N HIS A 156 -10.76 14.31 19.45
CA HIS A 156 -9.66 13.34 19.54
C HIS A 156 -9.07 13.25 20.95
N LYS A 157 -8.67 14.37 21.55
CA LYS A 157 -8.04 14.41 22.88
C LYS A 157 -8.97 13.98 24.02
N ARG A 158 -10.29 13.95 23.83
CA ARG A 158 -11.28 13.50 24.80
C ARG A 158 -11.47 11.99 24.79
N ARG A 159 -11.09 11.32 23.74
CA ARG A 159 -11.16 9.87 23.62
C ARG A 159 -10.03 9.23 24.45
N PRO A 160 -10.27 8.09 25.10
CA PRO A 160 -9.23 7.39 25.83
C PRO A 160 -8.11 6.92 24.91
N LYS A 161 -6.85 7.00 25.39
CA LYS A 161 -5.71 6.41 24.66
C LYS A 161 -5.85 4.90 24.65
N TYR A 162 -5.45 4.29 23.54
CA TYR A 162 -5.40 2.83 23.43
C TYR A 162 -4.22 2.30 24.27
N GLY A 163 -4.53 1.48 25.26
CA GLY A 163 -3.55 0.87 26.16
C GLY A 163 -2.94 -0.40 25.58
N LEU A 164 -1.82 -0.82 26.18
CA LEU A 164 -1.25 -2.14 25.92
C LEU A 164 -2.13 -3.23 26.54
N PRO A 165 -2.35 -4.35 25.84
CA PRO A 165 -2.94 -5.54 26.43
C PRO A 165 -1.92 -6.17 27.39
N GLU A 166 -2.39 -6.62 28.54
CA GLU A 166 -1.56 -7.32 29.53
C GLU A 166 -1.42 -8.82 29.23
N LYS A 167 -2.39 -9.37 28.51
CA LYS A 167 -2.50 -10.80 28.20
C LYS A 167 -2.74 -11.04 26.71
N CYS A 168 -2.33 -12.22 26.29
CA CYS A 168 -2.59 -12.70 24.92
C CYS A 168 -4.08 -12.61 24.60
N PRO A 169 -4.43 -12.06 23.42
CA PRO A 169 -5.83 -11.97 22.97
C PRO A 169 -6.45 -13.32 22.62
N ASP A 170 -5.63 -14.36 22.49
CA ASP A 170 -6.13 -15.73 22.31
C ASP A 170 -6.71 -16.25 23.63
N PRO A 171 -8.02 -16.60 23.68
CA PRO A 171 -8.68 -17.05 24.89
C PRO A 171 -8.11 -18.37 25.45
N GLU A 172 -7.45 -19.18 24.61
CA GLU A 172 -6.85 -20.45 25.04
C GLU A 172 -5.42 -20.27 25.58
N CYS A 173 -4.75 -19.14 25.27
CA CYS A 173 -3.36 -18.89 25.62
C CYS A 173 -3.21 -18.26 27.03
N ASN A 174 -3.86 -17.14 27.27
CA ASN A 174 -3.83 -16.35 28.54
C ASN A 174 -2.44 -16.00 29.08
N SER A 175 -1.37 -16.10 28.27
CA SER A 175 -0.01 -15.73 28.65
C SER A 175 0.13 -14.22 28.82
N ALA A 176 1.01 -13.79 29.73
CA ALA A 176 1.39 -12.38 29.81
C ALA A 176 2.15 -11.98 28.54
N LEU A 177 1.96 -10.73 28.12
CA LEU A 177 2.63 -10.18 26.95
C LEU A 177 3.81 -9.30 27.37
N GLU A 178 4.90 -9.40 26.61
CA GLU A 178 6.12 -8.64 26.84
C GLU A 178 6.76 -8.16 25.54
N PHE A 179 7.53 -7.07 25.62
CA PHE A 179 8.42 -6.67 24.54
C PHE A 179 9.75 -7.43 24.68
N ARG A 180 10.23 -7.97 23.57
CA ARG A 180 11.56 -8.57 23.51
C ARG A 180 12.60 -7.51 23.22
N GLU A 181 13.78 -7.67 23.83
CA GLU A 181 14.89 -6.73 23.63
C GLU A 181 15.27 -6.62 22.15
N GLY A 182 15.29 -5.37 21.63
CA GLY A 182 15.59 -5.09 20.21
C GLY A 182 14.44 -5.30 19.24
N GLU A 183 13.24 -5.69 19.71
CA GLU A 183 12.07 -5.88 18.85
C GLU A 183 10.99 -4.81 19.14
N VAL A 184 10.29 -4.41 18.08
CA VAL A 184 9.18 -3.43 18.14
C VAL A 184 7.81 -4.10 18.29
N SER A 185 7.77 -5.42 18.28
CA SER A 185 6.55 -6.21 18.39
C SER A 185 6.35 -6.69 19.82
N LEU A 186 5.10 -6.73 20.24
CA LEU A 186 4.66 -7.34 21.50
C LEU A 186 4.43 -8.84 21.27
N TYR A 187 4.85 -9.68 22.19
CA TYR A 187 4.75 -11.15 22.10
C TYR A 187 4.07 -11.74 23.31
#